data_a6d4eb900ec4c278f6fcf9ccbb39f984
#
_entry.id   a6d4eb900ec4c278f6fcf9ccbb39f984
#
_cell.length_a   1.000
_cell.length_b   1.000
_cell.length_c   1.000
_cell.angle_alpha   90.00
_cell.angle_beta   90.00
_cell.angle_gamma   90.00
#
_symmetry.space_group_name_H-M   'P 1'
#
loop_
_entity.id
_entity.type
_entity.pdbx_description
1 polymer ?
#
loop_
_entity_poly.entity_id
_entity_poly.type
_entity_poly.pdbx_seq_one_letter_code
_entity_poly.pdbx_strand_id
1 'polypeptide(L)'
;MSSLAPHEFSPETTWLNTASYGLPPARSLAAVQRLHAEWAAGRTAPMADETVVDRIRDGFARLIDGASADHIAIGSGVASLLAPVATALPTGAEVLLAENEFSSVSMPFVHRPELAVRVVPLERLADEVRPETALVAVSAVQSADGRVTDLARLRAATRAHGARLAVDITQAASWFPLRFTDADYWVCATFKWLIGARSVAFFAAAPEAADLIRPLGPGWFAAADRWAELYRPVALPATTRRFDSTPDFIGVYAALGGLDLIEEIGVEKIGAHNLALADTFRTGLVKLGYAPVQENSAIVAVPGAGEAAERLQQSGIIASARNGGLRFSFHLYNDETDVERALTAMGENRASV
;
A
#
# COMPACT_ATOMS: atom_id res chain seq x y z
N MET A 1 -12.04 20.08 -11.87
CA MET A 1 -10.83 19.21 -11.99
C MET A 1 -11.28 17.91 -12.62
N SER A 2 -10.69 17.50 -13.75
CA SER A 2 -11.04 16.26 -14.46
C SER A 2 -10.13 15.12 -14.03
N SER A 3 -10.56 13.87 -14.25
CA SER A 3 -9.72 12.66 -14.10
C SER A 3 -8.38 12.83 -14.83
N LEU A 4 -7.29 12.29 -14.26
CA LEU A 4 -5.95 12.37 -14.86
C LEU A 4 -5.73 11.35 -15.99
N ALA A 5 -6.59 10.32 -16.07
CA ALA A 5 -6.47 9.27 -17.07
C ALA A 5 -7.85 8.78 -17.57
N PRO A 6 -8.68 9.65 -18.19
CA PRO A 6 -10.06 9.34 -18.54
C PRO A 6 -10.19 8.20 -19.56
N HIS A 7 -9.14 7.88 -20.33
CA HIS A 7 -9.15 6.78 -21.30
C HIS A 7 -8.80 5.42 -20.71
N GLU A 8 -8.30 5.39 -19.48
CA GLU A 8 -7.88 4.16 -18.80
C GLU A 8 -8.98 3.61 -17.87
N PHE A 9 -10.01 4.40 -17.54
CA PHE A 9 -11.03 4.03 -16.58
C PHE A 9 -12.43 4.40 -17.10
N SER A 10 -13.38 3.48 -16.93
CA SER A 10 -14.79 3.67 -17.32
C SER A 10 -15.70 3.04 -16.25
N PRO A 11 -15.67 3.52 -15.00
CA PRO A 11 -16.50 2.96 -13.94
C PRO A 11 -17.99 3.32 -14.19
N GLU A 12 -18.88 2.36 -13.93
CA GLU A 12 -20.35 2.59 -13.95
C GLU A 12 -20.85 3.28 -12.68
N THR A 13 -20.01 3.36 -11.65
CA THR A 13 -20.32 3.93 -10.34
C THR A 13 -19.32 5.02 -9.98
N THR A 14 -19.67 5.91 -9.07
CA THR A 14 -18.73 6.82 -8.40
C THR A 14 -17.87 6.02 -7.41
N TRP A 15 -16.67 5.62 -7.85
CA TRP A 15 -15.80 4.75 -7.08
C TRP A 15 -14.89 5.55 -6.14
N LEU A 16 -15.27 5.68 -4.88
CA LEU A 16 -14.53 6.38 -3.83
C LEU A 16 -13.94 5.39 -2.80
N ASN A 17 -13.48 4.23 -3.26
CA ASN A 17 -13.06 3.13 -2.40
C ASN A 17 -11.67 2.55 -2.71
N THR A 18 -10.78 3.37 -3.27
CA THR A 18 -9.37 3.00 -3.57
C THR A 18 -8.65 2.46 -2.35
N ALA A 19 -8.91 3.02 -1.16
CA ALA A 19 -8.32 2.55 0.08
C ALA A 19 -8.70 1.10 0.45
N SER A 20 -9.73 0.51 -0.20
CA SER A 20 -10.03 -0.93 -0.17
C SER A 20 -9.53 -1.65 -1.42
N TYR A 21 -9.83 -1.09 -2.61
CA TYR A 21 -9.46 -1.61 -3.91
C TYR A 21 -9.35 -0.48 -4.94
N GLY A 22 -8.22 -0.36 -5.64
CA GLY A 22 -8.08 0.49 -6.81
C GLY A 22 -8.76 -0.12 -8.04
N LEU A 23 -9.21 0.72 -8.96
CA LEU A 23 -9.70 0.26 -10.26
C LEU A 23 -8.53 -0.12 -11.16
N PRO A 24 -8.58 -1.26 -11.85
CA PRO A 24 -7.53 -1.63 -12.80
C PRO A 24 -7.62 -0.74 -14.06
N PRO A 25 -6.51 -0.20 -14.57
CA PRO A 25 -6.52 0.54 -15.81
C PRO A 25 -6.75 -0.37 -17.03
N ALA A 26 -7.30 0.17 -18.10
CA ALA A 26 -7.63 -0.59 -19.32
C ALA A 26 -6.41 -1.32 -19.90
N ARG A 27 -5.21 -0.70 -19.84
CA ARG A 27 -3.95 -1.32 -20.27
C ARG A 27 -3.61 -2.59 -19.49
N SER A 28 -3.86 -2.62 -18.18
CA SER A 28 -3.67 -3.81 -17.34
C SER A 28 -4.62 -4.94 -17.73
N LEU A 29 -5.91 -4.61 -17.91
CA LEU A 29 -6.93 -5.57 -18.33
C LEU A 29 -6.59 -6.17 -19.70
N ALA A 30 -6.21 -5.33 -20.67
CA ALA A 30 -5.82 -5.76 -22.00
C ALA A 30 -4.57 -6.66 -21.99
N ALA A 31 -3.56 -6.35 -21.15
CA ALA A 31 -2.36 -7.17 -21.02
C ALA A 31 -2.69 -8.58 -20.46
N VAL A 32 -3.50 -8.64 -19.41
CA VAL A 32 -3.92 -9.91 -18.79
C VAL A 32 -4.77 -10.75 -19.75
N GLN A 33 -5.72 -10.12 -20.45
CA GLN A 33 -6.56 -10.81 -21.45
C GLN A 33 -5.73 -11.40 -22.59
N ARG A 34 -4.77 -10.62 -23.11
CA ARG A 34 -3.85 -11.08 -24.16
C ARG A 34 -3.01 -12.25 -23.67
N LEU A 35 -2.42 -12.17 -22.47
CA LEU A 35 -1.64 -13.25 -21.89
C LEU A 35 -2.45 -14.54 -21.75
N HIS A 36 -3.69 -14.45 -21.25
CA HIS A 36 -4.58 -15.60 -21.14
C HIS A 36 -4.91 -16.22 -22.50
N ALA A 37 -5.18 -15.40 -23.53
CA ALA A 37 -5.47 -15.88 -24.88
C ALA A 37 -4.27 -16.61 -25.51
N GLU A 38 -3.06 -16.06 -25.35
CA GLU A 38 -1.83 -16.66 -25.83
C GLU A 38 -1.52 -18.00 -25.11
N TRP A 39 -1.70 -18.02 -23.79
CA TRP A 39 -1.52 -19.22 -22.99
C TRP A 39 -2.56 -20.29 -23.30
N ALA A 40 -3.84 -19.95 -23.39
CA ALA A 40 -4.90 -20.88 -23.76
C ALA A 40 -4.70 -21.49 -25.16
N ALA A 41 -4.08 -20.75 -26.07
CA ALA A 41 -3.73 -21.23 -27.41
C ALA A 41 -2.41 -22.04 -27.46
N GLY A 42 -1.73 -22.22 -26.33
CA GLY A 42 -0.43 -22.92 -26.26
C GLY A 42 0.73 -22.19 -26.92
N ARG A 43 0.60 -20.88 -27.18
CA ARG A 43 1.67 -20.08 -27.81
C ARG A 43 2.70 -19.55 -26.83
N THR A 44 2.33 -19.39 -25.56
CA THR A 44 3.24 -18.94 -24.50
C THR A 44 2.84 -19.53 -23.17
N ALA A 45 3.71 -19.36 -22.16
CA ALA A 45 3.39 -19.58 -20.75
C ALA A 45 3.42 -18.23 -20.01
N PRO A 46 2.64 -18.04 -18.92
CA PRO A 46 2.65 -16.79 -18.17
C PRO A 46 4.04 -16.33 -17.70
N MET A 47 4.95 -17.26 -17.44
CA MET A 47 6.32 -16.99 -16.99
C MET A 47 7.34 -16.87 -18.13
N ALA A 48 6.92 -16.88 -19.40
CA ALA A 48 7.87 -16.89 -20.52
C ALA A 48 8.69 -15.60 -20.65
N ASP A 49 8.16 -14.49 -20.13
CA ASP A 49 8.87 -13.19 -20.08
C ASP A 49 9.10 -12.78 -18.63
N GLU A 50 10.27 -13.17 -18.08
CA GLU A 50 10.67 -12.79 -16.72
C GLU A 50 11.06 -11.31 -16.60
N THR A 51 11.33 -10.63 -17.72
CA THR A 51 11.70 -9.20 -17.69
C THR A 51 10.56 -8.34 -17.15
N VAL A 52 9.31 -8.80 -17.24
CA VAL A 52 8.14 -8.15 -16.65
C VAL A 52 8.28 -8.03 -15.12
N VAL A 53 8.87 -9.02 -14.47
CA VAL A 53 9.11 -9.02 -13.02
C VAL A 53 10.18 -7.98 -12.64
N ASP A 54 11.23 -7.87 -13.44
CA ASP A 54 12.27 -6.86 -13.20
C ASP A 54 11.71 -5.45 -13.46
N ARG A 55 10.87 -5.28 -14.48
CA ARG A 55 10.18 -4.00 -14.76
C ARG A 55 9.29 -3.52 -13.62
N ILE A 56 8.49 -4.40 -12.99
CA ILE A 56 7.69 -3.99 -11.83
C ILE A 56 8.56 -3.66 -10.61
N ARG A 57 9.70 -4.33 -10.46
CA ARG A 57 10.67 -4.05 -9.41
C ARG A 57 11.27 -2.65 -9.59
N ASP A 58 11.73 -2.33 -10.80
CA ASP A 58 12.24 -1.01 -11.17
C ASP A 58 11.17 0.06 -11.02
N GLY A 59 9.94 -0.21 -11.50
CA GLY A 59 8.81 0.72 -11.38
C GLY A 59 8.48 1.05 -9.93
N PHE A 60 8.46 0.04 -9.04
CA PHE A 60 8.25 0.28 -7.62
C PHE A 60 9.41 1.02 -6.95
N ALA A 61 10.66 0.69 -7.31
CA ALA A 61 11.82 1.39 -6.76
C ALA A 61 11.78 2.90 -7.05
N ARG A 62 11.33 3.31 -8.24
CA ARG A 62 11.19 4.73 -8.62
C ARG A 62 10.13 5.49 -7.81
N LEU A 63 9.20 4.82 -7.14
CA LEU A 63 8.20 5.45 -6.26
C LEU A 63 8.77 5.87 -4.90
N ILE A 64 9.96 5.37 -4.54
CA ILE A 64 10.62 5.66 -3.26
C ILE A 64 11.97 6.30 -3.57
N ASP A 65 12.06 7.62 -3.39
CA ASP A 65 13.27 8.39 -3.71
C ASP A 65 14.51 7.81 -3.02
N GLY A 66 15.54 7.52 -3.80
CA GLY A 66 16.79 6.89 -3.35
C GLY A 66 16.77 5.35 -3.29
N ALA A 67 15.65 4.67 -3.62
CA ALA A 67 15.64 3.23 -3.78
C ALA A 67 16.16 2.79 -5.16
N SER A 68 16.61 1.55 -5.26
CA SER A 68 16.97 0.86 -6.51
C SER A 68 16.35 -0.54 -6.53
N ALA A 69 16.34 -1.19 -7.70
CA ALA A 69 15.83 -2.54 -7.85
C ALA A 69 16.51 -3.56 -6.90
N ASP A 70 17.76 -3.36 -6.56
CA ASP A 70 18.51 -4.21 -5.63
C ASP A 70 17.97 -4.18 -4.21
N HIS A 71 17.25 -3.11 -3.86
CA HIS A 71 16.60 -2.97 -2.56
C HIS A 71 15.23 -3.64 -2.51
N ILE A 72 14.66 -4.13 -3.64
CA ILE A 72 13.28 -4.58 -3.74
C ILE A 72 13.17 -6.09 -3.84
N ALA A 73 12.29 -6.68 -3.05
CA ALA A 73 11.79 -8.04 -3.21
C ALA A 73 10.30 -8.04 -3.56
N ILE A 74 9.84 -9.13 -4.19
CA ILE A 74 8.47 -9.33 -4.62
C ILE A 74 7.85 -10.50 -3.86
N GLY A 75 6.63 -10.31 -3.38
CA GLY A 75 5.84 -11.33 -2.71
C GLY A 75 4.35 -11.16 -2.97
N SER A 76 3.53 -11.83 -2.16
CA SER A 76 2.08 -11.87 -2.36
C SER A 76 1.28 -11.04 -1.35
N GLY A 77 1.91 -10.53 -0.28
CA GLY A 77 1.18 -9.76 0.73
C GLY A 77 2.07 -9.17 1.82
N VAL A 78 1.59 -8.10 2.42
CA VAL A 78 2.31 -7.33 3.46
C VAL A 78 2.71 -8.21 4.65
N ALA A 79 1.78 -8.99 5.21
CA ALA A 79 2.05 -9.80 6.40
C ALA A 79 3.15 -10.84 6.16
N SER A 80 3.14 -11.53 5.00
CA SER A 80 4.17 -12.50 4.65
C SER A 80 5.54 -11.87 4.41
N LEU A 81 5.57 -10.65 3.89
CA LEU A 81 6.80 -9.90 3.66
C LEU A 81 7.38 -9.29 4.95
N LEU A 82 6.55 -9.02 5.97
CA LEU A 82 7.01 -8.61 7.30
C LEU A 82 7.41 -9.78 8.21
N ALA A 83 7.01 -11.01 7.88
CA ALA A 83 7.32 -12.18 8.70
C ALA A 83 8.83 -12.40 8.91
N PRO A 84 9.73 -12.22 7.92
CA PRO A 84 11.18 -12.26 8.14
C PRO A 84 11.67 -11.25 9.16
N VAL A 85 11.12 -10.02 9.14
CA VAL A 85 11.44 -8.96 10.11
C VAL A 85 11.01 -9.37 11.50
N ALA A 86 9.77 -9.84 11.65
CA ALA A 86 9.25 -10.30 12.94
C ALA A 86 10.08 -11.47 13.49
N THR A 87 10.44 -12.44 12.62
CA THR A 87 11.16 -13.65 13.03
C THR A 87 12.61 -13.37 13.46
N ALA A 88 13.22 -12.31 12.95
CA ALA A 88 14.58 -11.94 13.31
C ALA A 88 14.70 -11.24 14.67
N LEU A 89 13.59 -10.78 15.25
CA LEU A 89 13.60 -10.14 16.55
C LEU A 89 13.87 -11.15 17.67
N PRO A 90 14.78 -10.86 18.60
CA PRO A 90 15.07 -11.74 19.74
C PRO A 90 13.90 -11.78 20.73
N THR A 91 13.84 -12.88 21.49
CA THR A 91 12.89 -13.02 22.61
C THR A 91 13.00 -11.83 23.57
N GLY A 92 11.87 -11.26 23.95
CA GLY A 92 11.78 -10.08 24.81
C GLY A 92 11.94 -8.75 24.07
N ALA A 93 12.22 -8.74 22.77
CA ALA A 93 12.31 -7.49 22.00
C ALA A 93 11.00 -6.72 22.01
N GLU A 94 11.08 -5.41 22.29
CA GLU A 94 9.91 -4.54 22.23
C GLU A 94 9.59 -4.14 20.79
N VAL A 95 8.32 -4.32 20.40
CA VAL A 95 7.77 -3.81 19.15
C VAL A 95 6.71 -2.77 19.46
N LEU A 96 6.87 -1.57 18.92
CA LEU A 96 5.94 -0.47 19.09
C LEU A 96 5.02 -0.36 17.85
N LEU A 97 3.70 -0.37 18.08
CA LEU A 97 2.66 -0.28 17.07
C LEU A 97 1.72 0.89 17.33
N ALA A 98 1.08 1.41 16.28
CA ALA A 98 0.00 2.38 16.43
C ALA A 98 -1.31 1.69 16.84
N GLU A 99 -2.16 2.40 17.59
CA GLU A 99 -3.56 2.02 17.79
C GLU A 99 -4.29 1.98 16.45
N ASN A 100 -5.18 0.99 16.28
CA ASN A 100 -5.94 0.75 15.04
C ASN A 100 -5.08 0.49 13.80
N GLU A 101 -3.83 0.06 13.99
CA GLU A 101 -2.95 -0.32 12.89
C GLU A 101 -3.54 -1.49 12.09
N PHE A 102 -3.32 -1.48 10.77
CA PHE A 102 -3.85 -2.53 9.89
C PHE A 102 -3.28 -3.90 10.25
N SER A 103 -4.15 -4.90 10.31
CA SER A 103 -3.80 -6.24 10.79
C SER A 103 -2.62 -6.90 10.05
N SER A 104 -2.44 -6.62 8.75
CA SER A 104 -1.28 -7.16 8.01
C SER A 104 0.05 -6.58 8.49
N VAL A 105 0.05 -5.42 9.16
CA VAL A 105 1.24 -4.84 9.80
C VAL A 105 1.41 -5.38 11.21
N SER A 106 0.33 -5.42 12.01
CA SER A 106 0.42 -5.75 13.43
C SER A 106 0.52 -7.25 13.71
N MET A 107 -0.24 -8.10 12.98
CA MET A 107 -0.35 -9.53 13.25
C MET A 107 0.97 -10.32 13.20
N PRO A 108 1.93 -10.03 12.28
CA PRO A 108 3.23 -10.70 12.30
C PRO A 108 3.98 -10.59 13.62
N PHE A 109 3.72 -9.54 14.40
CA PHE A 109 4.35 -9.28 15.70
C PHE A 109 3.48 -9.73 16.87
N VAL A 110 2.18 -9.42 16.85
CA VAL A 110 1.25 -9.72 17.94
C VAL A 110 1.10 -11.23 18.17
N HIS A 111 1.21 -12.05 17.12
CA HIS A 111 1.14 -13.51 17.22
C HIS A 111 2.48 -14.18 17.58
N ARG A 112 3.45 -13.38 18.01
CA ARG A 112 4.70 -13.88 18.57
C ARG A 112 4.74 -13.60 20.07
N PRO A 113 4.29 -14.55 20.91
CA PRO A 113 4.16 -14.35 22.34
C PRO A 113 5.48 -14.06 23.06
N GLU A 114 6.61 -14.35 22.40
CA GLU A 114 7.95 -14.03 22.88
C GLU A 114 8.34 -12.57 22.70
N LEU A 115 7.56 -11.77 21.94
CA LEU A 115 7.81 -10.34 21.77
C LEU A 115 7.01 -9.49 22.77
N ALA A 116 7.59 -8.38 23.20
CA ALA A 116 6.94 -7.37 24.02
C ALA A 116 6.23 -6.34 23.11
N VAL A 117 5.00 -6.61 22.70
CA VAL A 117 4.25 -5.67 21.83
C VAL A 117 3.60 -4.59 22.67
N ARG A 118 3.89 -3.33 22.33
CA ARG A 118 3.31 -2.13 22.96
C ARG A 118 2.54 -1.33 21.89
N VAL A 119 1.31 -0.95 22.21
CA VAL A 119 0.40 -0.22 21.31
C VAL A 119 0.13 1.16 21.90
N VAL A 120 0.26 2.21 21.10
CA VAL A 120 0.09 3.60 21.51
C VAL A 120 -0.65 4.42 20.45
N PRO A 121 -1.26 5.55 20.81
CA PRO A 121 -1.84 6.46 19.81
C PRO A 121 -0.81 6.87 18.75
N LEU A 122 -1.27 6.98 17.49
CA LEU A 122 -0.41 7.30 16.34
C LEU A 122 0.44 8.55 16.57
N GLU A 123 -0.16 9.59 17.16
CA GLU A 123 0.47 10.89 17.41
C GLU A 123 1.60 10.80 18.44
N ARG A 124 1.59 9.74 19.27
CA ARG A 124 2.57 9.53 20.31
C ARG A 124 3.70 8.58 19.92
N LEU A 125 3.60 7.90 18.76
CA LEU A 125 4.59 6.89 18.35
C LEU A 125 6.02 7.37 18.52
N ALA A 126 6.36 8.57 18.01
CA ALA A 126 7.72 9.09 18.08
C ALA A 126 8.19 9.38 19.53
N ASP A 127 7.29 9.85 20.40
CA ASP A 127 7.59 10.15 21.81
C ASP A 127 7.71 8.89 22.67
N GLU A 128 7.13 7.81 22.23
CA GLU A 128 7.10 6.53 22.92
C GLU A 128 8.23 5.57 22.51
N VAL A 129 9.06 5.96 21.53
CA VAL A 129 10.29 5.21 21.22
C VAL A 129 11.27 5.37 22.37
N ARG A 130 11.85 4.26 22.85
CA ARG A 130 12.74 4.22 24.00
C ARG A 130 13.89 3.23 23.78
N PRO A 131 14.92 3.20 24.64
CA PRO A 131 16.10 2.33 24.45
C PRO A 131 15.76 0.83 24.30
N GLU A 132 14.65 0.37 24.89
CA GLU A 132 14.18 -1.02 24.80
C GLU A 132 13.43 -1.31 23.52
N THR A 133 13.00 -0.29 22.76
CA THR A 133 12.28 -0.46 21.50
C THR A 133 13.23 -0.99 20.43
N ALA A 134 13.00 -2.22 19.98
CA ALA A 134 13.78 -2.83 18.90
C ALA A 134 13.24 -2.49 17.52
N LEU A 135 11.91 -2.37 17.40
CA LEU A 135 11.24 -2.10 16.12
C LEU A 135 10.00 -1.21 16.36
N VAL A 136 9.80 -0.27 15.46
CA VAL A 136 8.49 0.38 15.24
C VAL A 136 7.94 -0.13 13.92
N ALA A 137 6.68 -0.58 13.89
CA ALA A 137 6.01 -0.97 12.66
C ALA A 137 4.70 -0.15 12.51
N VAL A 138 4.53 0.54 11.39
CA VAL A 138 3.44 1.49 11.20
C VAL A 138 3.09 1.67 9.72
N SER A 139 1.83 1.96 9.42
CA SER A 139 1.41 2.45 8.10
C SER A 139 1.74 3.92 7.92
N ALA A 140 2.32 4.32 6.78
CA ALA A 140 2.58 5.73 6.46
C ALA A 140 1.29 6.56 6.44
N VAL A 141 0.19 5.95 5.99
CA VAL A 141 -1.17 6.50 6.05
C VAL A 141 -2.08 5.42 6.63
N GLN A 142 -2.82 5.76 7.67
CA GLN A 142 -3.68 4.81 8.38
C GLN A 142 -4.87 4.38 7.52
N SER A 143 -5.06 3.07 7.38
CA SER A 143 -6.17 2.52 6.59
C SER A 143 -7.53 2.79 7.20
N ALA A 144 -7.62 2.97 8.51
CA ALA A 144 -8.88 3.18 9.22
C ALA A 144 -9.50 4.54 8.92
N ASP A 145 -8.69 5.59 8.92
CA ASP A 145 -9.17 6.97 8.97
C ASP A 145 -8.37 7.96 8.12
N GLY A 146 -7.28 7.53 7.49
CA GLY A 146 -6.45 8.36 6.62
C GLY A 146 -5.44 9.23 7.34
N ARG A 147 -5.27 9.13 8.68
CA ARG A 147 -4.23 9.87 9.39
C ARG A 147 -2.84 9.54 8.86
N VAL A 148 -2.02 10.56 8.73
CA VAL A 148 -0.68 10.48 8.18
C VAL A 148 0.34 10.38 9.30
N THR A 149 1.25 9.41 9.20
CA THR A 149 2.37 9.27 10.13
C THR A 149 3.46 10.30 9.81
N ASP A 150 3.92 11.05 10.81
CA ASP A 150 5.10 11.89 10.68
C ASP A 150 6.37 11.02 10.63
N LEU A 151 6.67 10.52 9.41
CA LEU A 151 7.81 9.63 9.17
C LEU A 151 9.14 10.29 9.53
N ALA A 152 9.29 11.60 9.31
CA ALA A 152 10.55 12.30 9.61
C ALA A 152 10.82 12.32 11.12
N ARG A 153 9.81 12.69 11.91
CA ARG A 153 9.90 12.68 13.38
C ARG A 153 10.12 11.27 13.92
N LEU A 154 9.38 10.29 13.39
CA LEU A 154 9.49 8.90 13.81
C LEU A 154 10.87 8.32 13.47
N ARG A 155 11.40 8.62 12.27
CA ARG A 155 12.76 8.22 11.86
C ARG A 155 13.83 8.82 12.77
N ALA A 156 13.70 10.09 13.15
CA ALA A 156 14.61 10.73 14.09
C ALA A 156 14.59 10.03 15.46
N ALA A 157 13.40 9.71 15.97
CA ALA A 157 13.23 9.02 17.25
C ALA A 157 13.81 7.60 17.21
N THR A 158 13.50 6.80 16.17
CA THR A 158 14.04 5.44 16.05
C THR A 158 15.56 5.43 15.96
N ARG A 159 16.15 6.34 15.19
CA ARG A 159 17.62 6.47 15.12
C ARG A 159 18.26 6.86 16.45
N ALA A 160 17.64 7.78 17.19
CA ALA A 160 18.16 8.23 18.49
C ALA A 160 18.23 7.09 19.53
N HIS A 161 17.37 6.10 19.41
CA HIS A 161 17.29 4.94 20.33
C HIS A 161 17.83 3.64 19.74
N GLY A 162 18.34 3.63 18.49
CA GLY A 162 18.83 2.43 17.83
C GLY A 162 17.76 1.45 17.40
N ALA A 163 16.50 1.86 17.44
CA ALA A 163 15.35 1.07 16.96
C ALA A 163 15.30 1.02 15.43
N ARG A 164 14.75 -0.04 14.86
CA ARG A 164 14.43 -0.14 13.44
C ARG A 164 13.02 0.39 13.17
N LEU A 165 12.79 0.79 11.91
CA LEU A 165 11.50 1.29 11.45
C LEU A 165 11.04 0.49 10.23
N ALA A 166 9.86 -0.15 10.35
CA ALA A 166 9.15 -0.81 9.24
C ALA A 166 7.90 0.00 8.89
N VAL A 167 7.74 0.34 7.62
CA VAL A 167 6.66 1.19 7.14
C VAL A 167 5.84 0.48 6.06
N ASP A 168 4.53 0.37 6.27
CA ASP A 168 3.57 -0.03 5.23
C ASP A 168 3.12 1.20 4.44
N ILE A 169 3.42 1.23 3.15
CA ILE A 169 3.04 2.31 2.24
C ILE A 169 1.86 1.93 1.35
N THR A 170 1.13 0.86 1.64
CA THR A 170 -0.03 0.40 0.85
C THR A 170 -1.09 1.49 0.68
N GLN A 171 -1.24 2.41 1.64
CA GLN A 171 -2.18 3.54 1.56
C GLN A 171 -1.53 4.85 1.09
N ALA A 172 -0.23 4.86 0.82
CA ALA A 172 0.56 6.05 0.52
C ALA A 172 1.18 6.02 -0.88
N ALA A 173 1.59 4.85 -1.36
CA ALA A 173 2.28 4.69 -2.63
C ALA A 173 1.46 5.28 -3.79
N SER A 174 2.12 5.95 -4.71
CA SER A 174 1.62 6.69 -5.86
C SER A 174 1.15 8.13 -5.63
N TRP A 175 0.93 8.59 -4.39
CA TRP A 175 0.45 9.95 -4.17
C TRP A 175 1.17 10.69 -3.02
N PHE A 176 1.81 9.95 -2.11
CA PHE A 176 2.54 10.49 -0.98
C PHE A 176 4.06 10.46 -1.27
N PRO A 177 4.81 11.54 -0.99
CA PRO A 177 6.25 11.55 -1.21
C PRO A 177 6.96 10.63 -0.20
N LEU A 178 7.80 9.73 -0.71
CA LEU A 178 8.51 8.73 0.06
C LEU A 178 10.01 8.82 -0.20
N ARG A 179 10.83 8.74 0.84
CA ARG A 179 12.29 8.67 0.75
C ARG A 179 12.78 7.38 1.36
N PHE A 180 13.62 6.66 0.64
CA PHE A 180 14.11 5.35 1.07
C PHE A 180 14.81 5.38 2.44
N THR A 181 15.50 6.47 2.76
CA THR A 181 16.22 6.67 4.03
C THR A 181 15.31 6.90 5.24
N ASP A 182 14.01 7.10 5.04
CA ASP A 182 13.06 7.38 6.12
C ASP A 182 12.61 6.13 6.88
N ALA A 183 12.90 4.91 6.36
CA ALA A 183 12.70 3.65 7.08
C ALA A 183 13.80 2.63 6.79
N ASP A 184 13.84 1.55 7.57
CA ASP A 184 14.73 0.41 7.36
C ASP A 184 14.06 -0.65 6.48
N TYR A 185 12.74 -0.81 6.63
CA TYR A 185 11.92 -1.77 5.89
C TYR A 185 10.65 -1.10 5.36
N TRP A 186 10.31 -1.39 4.13
CA TRP A 186 9.13 -0.90 3.45
C TRP A 186 8.31 -2.07 2.91
N VAL A 187 7.00 -2.00 3.04
CA VAL A 187 6.08 -2.97 2.43
C VAL A 187 4.95 -2.25 1.69
N CYS A 188 4.48 -2.86 0.60
CA CYS A 188 3.40 -2.29 -0.18
C CYS A 188 2.62 -3.40 -0.91
N ALA A 189 1.31 -3.46 -0.75
CA ALA A 189 0.45 -4.24 -1.63
C ALA A 189 -0.01 -3.40 -2.82
N THR A 190 -0.09 -4.00 -4.02
CA THR A 190 -0.33 -3.24 -5.26
C THR A 190 -1.79 -2.92 -5.55
N PHE A 191 -2.74 -3.66 -4.98
CA PHE A 191 -4.15 -3.65 -5.39
C PHE A 191 -4.99 -2.46 -4.92
N LYS A 192 -4.38 -1.46 -4.29
CA LYS A 192 -5.04 -0.22 -3.87
C LYS A 192 -4.55 0.95 -4.73
N TRP A 193 -3.61 1.71 -4.22
CA TRP A 193 -3.11 2.93 -4.84
C TRP A 193 -2.13 2.68 -6.00
N LEU A 194 -1.54 1.49 -6.09
CA LEU A 194 -0.77 1.07 -7.25
C LEU A 194 -1.63 0.43 -8.34
N ILE A 195 -2.99 0.35 -8.13
CA ILE A 195 -3.98 -0.11 -9.11
C ILE A 195 -3.62 -1.42 -9.81
N GLY A 196 -2.86 -2.27 -9.10
CA GLY A 196 -2.38 -3.58 -9.56
C GLY A 196 -3.17 -4.75 -9.01
N ALA A 197 -2.61 -5.95 -9.09
CA ALA A 197 -3.24 -7.19 -8.62
C ALA A 197 -3.09 -7.41 -7.12
N ARG A 198 -4.08 -8.08 -6.51
CA ARG A 198 -4.04 -8.42 -5.08
C ARG A 198 -2.90 -9.39 -4.70
N SER A 199 -2.48 -10.20 -5.64
CA SER A 199 -1.45 -11.23 -5.47
C SER A 199 -0.01 -10.70 -5.55
N VAL A 200 0.19 -9.40 -5.78
CA VAL A 200 1.50 -8.78 -5.89
C VAL A 200 1.70 -7.78 -4.77
N ALA A 201 2.83 -7.91 -4.08
CA ALA A 201 3.28 -6.98 -3.06
C ALA A 201 4.80 -6.82 -3.13
N PHE A 202 5.30 -5.71 -2.62
CA PHE A 202 6.72 -5.38 -2.58
C PHE A 202 7.22 -5.29 -1.15
N PHE A 203 8.47 -5.67 -0.98
CA PHE A 203 9.27 -5.43 0.22
C PHE A 203 10.53 -4.69 -0.20
N ALA A 204 10.86 -3.59 0.48
CA ALA A 204 12.14 -2.95 0.30
C ALA A 204 12.88 -2.87 1.62
N ALA A 205 14.20 -3.05 1.58
CA ALA A 205 15.03 -2.99 2.77
C ALA A 205 16.36 -2.26 2.50
N ALA A 206 16.74 -1.41 3.45
CA ALA A 206 18.09 -0.86 3.50
C ALA A 206 19.10 -2.02 3.63
N PRO A 207 20.26 -1.98 2.94
CA PRO A 207 21.22 -3.10 2.94
C PRO A 207 21.58 -3.59 4.34
N GLU A 208 21.88 -2.66 5.27
CA GLU A 208 22.26 -2.98 6.63
C GLU A 208 21.11 -3.61 7.42
N ALA A 209 19.86 -3.25 7.10
CA ALA A 209 18.68 -3.85 7.71
C ALA A 209 18.37 -5.21 7.09
N ALA A 210 18.54 -5.35 5.78
CA ALA A 210 18.35 -6.61 5.09
C ALA A 210 19.27 -7.71 5.61
N ASP A 211 20.50 -7.37 6.02
CA ASP A 211 21.47 -8.32 6.55
C ASP A 211 21.13 -8.87 7.96
N LEU A 212 20.23 -8.19 8.67
CA LEU A 212 19.74 -8.63 9.97
C LEU A 212 18.62 -9.68 9.91
N ILE A 213 18.04 -9.87 8.74
CA ILE A 213 16.90 -10.75 8.54
C ILE A 213 17.23 -11.88 7.57
N ARG A 214 16.49 -12.97 7.64
CA ARG A 214 16.67 -14.13 6.75
C ARG A 214 15.37 -14.48 6.04
N PRO A 215 15.43 -14.90 4.75
CA PRO A 215 14.25 -15.45 4.08
C PRO A 215 13.72 -16.67 4.84
N LEU A 216 12.39 -16.74 5.02
CA LEU A 216 11.76 -17.84 5.75
C LEU A 216 11.53 -19.07 4.85
N GLY A 217 11.34 -18.87 3.56
CA GLY A 217 11.05 -19.95 2.62
C GLY A 217 11.49 -19.57 1.21
N PRO A 218 12.82 -19.38 0.98
CA PRO A 218 13.30 -19.02 -0.35
C PRO A 218 13.06 -20.21 -1.30
N GLY A 219 12.35 -19.93 -2.40
CA GLY A 219 12.15 -20.89 -3.48
C GLY A 219 13.13 -20.66 -4.63
N TRP A 220 12.94 -21.39 -5.72
CA TRP A 220 13.78 -21.29 -6.93
C TRP A 220 13.86 -19.84 -7.48
N PHE A 221 12.80 -19.05 -7.32
CA PHE A 221 12.76 -17.69 -7.84
C PHE A 221 13.66 -16.71 -7.07
N ALA A 222 13.95 -16.99 -5.80
CA ALA A 222 14.89 -16.24 -4.98
C ALA A 222 16.36 -16.55 -5.27
N ALA A 223 16.67 -17.57 -6.10
CA ALA A 223 18.03 -17.95 -6.42
C ALA A 223 18.81 -16.83 -7.14
N ALA A 224 20.12 -16.77 -6.92
CA ALA A 224 21.01 -15.83 -7.61
C ALA A 224 20.97 -16.05 -9.13
N ASP A 225 21.02 -17.31 -9.55
CA ASP A 225 20.76 -17.75 -10.92
C ASP A 225 19.59 -18.75 -10.87
N ARG A 226 18.42 -18.34 -11.36
CA ARG A 226 17.17 -19.09 -11.29
C ARG A 226 17.17 -20.36 -12.13
N TRP A 227 17.94 -20.39 -13.21
CA TRP A 227 17.93 -21.46 -14.21
C TRP A 227 19.15 -22.37 -14.15
N ALA A 228 20.20 -21.96 -13.43
CA ALA A 228 21.42 -22.75 -13.33
C ALA A 228 21.18 -24.13 -12.70
N GLU A 229 20.31 -24.22 -11.71
CA GLU A 229 20.08 -25.47 -10.98
C GLU A 229 18.69 -25.46 -10.26
N LEU A 230 17.68 -26.03 -10.90
CA LEU A 230 16.32 -26.06 -10.35
C LEU A 230 16.11 -27.15 -9.27
N TYR A 231 16.98 -28.13 -9.19
CA TYR A 231 16.76 -29.34 -8.37
C TYR A 231 17.77 -29.50 -7.24
N ARG A 232 18.64 -28.53 -7.03
CA ARG A 232 19.65 -28.54 -5.98
C ARG A 232 19.64 -27.20 -5.20
N PRO A 233 20.13 -27.18 -3.96
CA PRO A 233 20.35 -25.94 -3.25
C PRO A 233 21.30 -25.02 -4.02
N VAL A 234 20.89 -23.77 -4.20
CA VAL A 234 21.67 -22.73 -4.87
C VAL A 234 21.88 -21.54 -3.95
N ALA A 235 22.89 -20.73 -4.26
CA ALA A 235 23.15 -19.50 -3.53
C ALA A 235 22.01 -18.49 -3.74
N LEU A 236 21.71 -17.74 -2.68
CA LEU A 236 20.84 -16.58 -2.74
C LEU A 236 21.65 -15.33 -3.13
N PRO A 237 21.05 -14.34 -3.81
CA PRO A 237 21.73 -13.08 -4.12
C PRO A 237 22.00 -12.27 -2.84
N ALA A 238 23.02 -11.42 -2.89
CA ALA A 238 23.30 -10.48 -1.80
C ALA A 238 22.26 -9.38 -1.68
N THR A 239 21.49 -9.11 -2.75
CA THR A 239 20.45 -8.09 -2.80
C THR A 239 19.17 -8.52 -2.07
N THR A 240 18.22 -7.61 -1.90
CA THR A 240 16.91 -7.88 -1.28
C THR A 240 16.12 -8.93 -2.08
N ARG A 241 16.46 -9.21 -3.33
CA ARG A 241 15.88 -10.32 -4.12
C ARG A 241 15.93 -11.67 -3.42
N ARG A 242 16.80 -11.89 -2.45
CA ARG A 242 16.83 -13.12 -1.63
C ARG A 242 15.53 -13.40 -0.88
N PHE A 243 14.65 -12.37 -0.75
CA PHE A 243 13.32 -12.48 -0.13
C PHE A 243 12.22 -12.68 -1.16
N ASP A 244 12.51 -12.80 -2.44
CA ASP A 244 11.49 -13.04 -3.47
C ASP A 244 10.71 -14.32 -3.20
N SER A 245 9.40 -14.26 -3.37
CA SER A 245 8.55 -15.43 -3.58
C SER A 245 8.37 -15.66 -5.07
N THR A 246 8.03 -16.88 -5.48
CA THR A 246 7.58 -17.12 -6.86
C THR A 246 6.38 -16.23 -7.14
N PRO A 247 6.45 -15.29 -8.11
CA PRO A 247 5.38 -14.34 -8.34
C PRO A 247 4.16 -14.98 -8.99
N ASP A 248 3.00 -14.39 -8.79
CA ASP A 248 1.86 -14.57 -9.68
C ASP A 248 2.15 -13.83 -10.99
N PHE A 249 2.63 -14.54 -11.99
CA PHE A 249 3.02 -13.96 -13.27
C PHE A 249 1.85 -13.24 -13.98
N ILE A 250 0.61 -13.67 -13.79
CA ILE A 250 -0.58 -12.98 -14.34
C ILE A 250 -0.79 -11.67 -13.61
N GLY A 251 -0.70 -11.70 -12.27
CA GLY A 251 -0.82 -10.50 -11.45
C GLY A 251 0.29 -9.48 -11.70
N VAL A 252 1.48 -9.93 -12.07
CA VAL A 252 2.62 -9.07 -12.44
C VAL A 252 2.29 -8.20 -13.67
N TYR A 253 1.66 -8.78 -14.72
CA TYR A 253 1.24 -7.99 -15.89
C TYR A 253 0.17 -6.93 -15.52
N ALA A 254 -0.74 -7.28 -14.62
CA ALA A 254 -1.71 -6.29 -14.12
C ALA A 254 -1.02 -5.17 -13.31
N ALA A 255 -0.08 -5.51 -12.43
CA ALA A 255 0.67 -4.55 -11.63
C ALA A 255 1.53 -3.62 -12.49
N LEU A 256 2.15 -4.16 -13.55
CA LEU A 256 2.99 -3.38 -14.47
C LEU A 256 2.19 -2.25 -15.13
N GLY A 257 0.99 -2.54 -15.67
CA GLY A 257 0.17 -1.51 -16.30
C GLY A 257 -0.23 -0.38 -15.35
N GLY A 258 -0.44 -0.69 -14.06
CA GLY A 258 -0.67 0.31 -13.03
C GLY A 258 0.56 1.17 -12.74
N LEU A 259 1.73 0.53 -12.57
CA LEU A 259 3.00 1.24 -12.33
C LEU A 259 3.39 2.12 -13.51
N ASP A 260 3.29 1.63 -14.75
CA ASP A 260 3.58 2.40 -15.96
C ASP A 260 2.68 3.66 -16.03
N LEU A 261 1.38 3.53 -15.73
CA LEU A 261 0.45 4.68 -15.72
C LEU A 261 0.81 5.70 -14.62
N ILE A 262 1.15 5.23 -13.44
CA ILE A 262 1.55 6.10 -12.31
C ILE A 262 2.84 6.86 -12.68
N GLU A 263 3.81 6.19 -13.28
CA GLU A 263 5.06 6.81 -13.74
C GLU A 263 4.83 7.87 -14.83
N GLU A 264 3.98 7.57 -15.82
CA GLU A 264 3.61 8.50 -16.89
C GLU A 264 2.96 9.79 -16.36
N ILE A 265 2.10 9.68 -15.35
CA ILE A 265 1.41 10.83 -14.76
C ILE A 265 2.31 11.58 -13.77
N GLY A 266 3.05 10.85 -12.95
CA GLY A 266 3.93 11.33 -11.89
C GLY A 266 3.24 11.43 -10.52
N VAL A 267 3.96 10.97 -9.48
CA VAL A 267 3.48 10.90 -8.09
C VAL A 267 3.03 12.27 -7.56
N GLU A 268 3.78 13.33 -7.85
CA GLU A 268 3.45 14.69 -7.40
C GLU A 268 2.12 15.18 -7.96
N LYS A 269 1.89 14.94 -9.26
CA LYS A 269 0.64 15.33 -9.93
C LYS A 269 -0.55 14.53 -9.43
N ILE A 270 -0.37 13.22 -9.23
CA ILE A 270 -1.40 12.35 -8.62
C ILE A 270 -1.70 12.82 -7.19
N GLY A 271 -0.67 13.09 -6.39
CA GLY A 271 -0.81 13.58 -5.03
C GLY A 271 -1.58 14.89 -4.96
N ALA A 272 -1.19 15.90 -5.74
CA ALA A 272 -1.87 17.19 -5.79
C ALA A 272 -3.35 17.05 -6.19
N HIS A 273 -3.65 16.20 -7.17
CA HIS A 273 -5.00 15.91 -7.63
C HIS A 273 -5.85 15.26 -6.54
N ASN A 274 -5.34 14.18 -5.95
CA ASN A 274 -6.06 13.41 -4.93
C ASN A 274 -6.36 14.27 -3.68
N LEU A 275 -5.37 15.04 -3.23
CA LEU A 275 -5.50 15.91 -2.06
C LEU A 275 -6.50 17.05 -2.31
N ALA A 276 -6.50 17.65 -3.49
CA ALA A 276 -7.44 18.72 -3.83
C ALA A 276 -8.90 18.22 -3.85
N LEU A 277 -9.18 17.04 -4.44
CA LEU A 277 -10.50 16.41 -4.41
C LEU A 277 -10.93 16.07 -2.97
N ALA A 278 -10.04 15.48 -2.20
CA ALA A 278 -10.30 15.12 -0.81
C ALA A 278 -10.58 16.36 0.07
N ASP A 279 -9.86 17.46 -0.14
CA ASP A 279 -10.06 18.71 0.60
C ASP A 279 -11.39 19.39 0.23
N THR A 280 -11.72 19.41 -1.07
CA THR A 280 -13.03 19.91 -1.55
C THR A 280 -14.16 19.10 -0.93
N PHE A 281 -14.03 17.77 -0.91
CA PHE A 281 -15.03 16.88 -0.31
C PHE A 281 -15.13 17.09 1.21
N ARG A 282 -14.00 17.17 1.91
CA ARG A 282 -13.94 17.43 3.37
C ARG A 282 -14.60 18.75 3.73
N THR A 283 -14.31 19.80 2.99
CA THR A 283 -14.93 21.12 3.15
C THR A 283 -16.46 21.07 2.92
N GLY A 284 -16.90 20.35 1.90
CA GLY A 284 -18.33 20.15 1.62
C GLY A 284 -19.04 19.40 2.75
N LEU A 285 -18.43 18.34 3.28
CA LEU A 285 -18.96 17.59 4.43
C LEU A 285 -19.13 18.46 5.68
N VAL A 286 -18.18 19.35 5.97
CA VAL A 286 -18.28 20.30 7.09
C VAL A 286 -19.48 21.24 6.89
N LYS A 287 -19.71 21.76 5.68
CA LYS A 287 -20.88 22.59 5.36
C LYS A 287 -22.19 21.83 5.53
N LEU A 288 -22.21 20.54 5.28
CA LEU A 288 -23.33 19.65 5.54
C LEU A 288 -23.46 19.27 7.03
N GLY A 289 -22.55 19.75 7.89
CA GLY A 289 -22.55 19.54 9.34
C GLY A 289 -21.99 18.18 9.77
N TYR A 290 -21.24 17.48 8.93
CA TYR A 290 -20.43 16.34 9.33
C TYR A 290 -19.10 16.80 9.95
N ALA A 291 -18.48 15.91 10.71
CA ALA A 291 -17.15 16.13 11.32
C ALA A 291 -16.12 15.11 10.74
N PRO A 292 -15.66 15.30 9.48
CA PRO A 292 -14.65 14.42 8.92
C PRO A 292 -13.32 14.58 9.67
N VAL A 293 -12.52 13.51 9.68
CA VAL A 293 -11.15 13.55 10.20
C VAL A 293 -10.37 14.61 9.43
N GLN A 294 -9.77 15.56 10.17
CA GLN A 294 -8.98 16.64 9.60
C GLN A 294 -7.57 16.16 9.38
N GLU A 295 -7.21 15.88 8.14
CA GLU A 295 -5.90 15.39 7.76
C GLU A 295 -5.59 15.74 6.31
N ASN A 296 -4.32 15.98 5.98
CA ASN A 296 -3.87 16.17 4.60
C ASN A 296 -3.68 14.80 3.91
N SER A 297 -4.78 14.17 3.60
CA SER A 297 -4.84 12.80 3.11
C SER A 297 -5.83 12.66 1.96
N ALA A 298 -5.51 11.80 1.00
CA ALA A 298 -6.42 11.37 -0.06
C ALA A 298 -7.56 10.47 0.45
N ILE A 299 -7.50 10.05 1.71
CA ILE A 299 -8.54 9.32 2.43
C ILE A 299 -9.30 10.30 3.32
N VAL A 300 -10.63 10.26 3.24
CA VAL A 300 -11.53 11.07 4.08
C VAL A 300 -12.41 10.15 4.90
N ALA A 301 -12.22 10.13 6.21
CA ALA A 301 -13.06 9.37 7.13
C ALA A 301 -14.09 10.30 7.80
N VAL A 302 -15.32 9.80 7.94
CA VAL A 302 -16.45 10.49 8.55
C VAL A 302 -16.99 9.63 9.70
N PRO A 303 -16.49 9.83 10.93
CA PRO A 303 -16.95 9.08 12.10
C PRO A 303 -18.47 9.21 12.30
N GLY A 304 -19.11 8.15 12.75
CA GLY A 304 -20.55 8.13 13.03
C GLY A 304 -21.48 8.11 11.81
N ALA A 305 -20.96 8.19 10.58
CA ALA A 305 -21.77 8.23 9.37
C ALA A 305 -22.01 6.85 8.73
N GLY A 306 -21.70 5.74 9.42
CA GLY A 306 -21.73 4.38 8.86
C GLY A 306 -23.09 3.97 8.31
N GLU A 307 -24.19 4.46 8.87
CA GLU A 307 -25.56 4.17 8.42
C GLU A 307 -25.87 4.66 7.00
N ALA A 308 -25.11 5.64 6.49
CA ALA A 308 -25.30 6.13 5.12
C ALA A 308 -24.70 5.19 4.05
N ALA A 309 -23.92 4.16 4.41
CA ALA A 309 -23.21 3.31 3.45
C ALA A 309 -24.14 2.63 2.44
N GLU A 310 -25.26 2.08 2.89
CA GLU A 310 -26.21 1.38 2.02
C GLU A 310 -26.90 2.35 1.04
N ARG A 311 -27.30 3.52 1.49
CA ARG A 311 -27.92 4.55 0.63
C ARG A 311 -26.94 5.09 -0.41
N LEU A 312 -25.70 5.32 -0.03
CA LEU A 312 -24.65 5.70 -0.98
C LEU A 312 -24.50 4.64 -2.08
N GLN A 313 -24.46 3.38 -1.69
CA GLN A 313 -24.36 2.27 -2.64
C GLN A 313 -25.57 2.21 -3.58
N GLN A 314 -26.79 2.40 -3.08
CA GLN A 314 -28.02 2.47 -3.88
C GLN A 314 -28.01 3.65 -4.86
N SER A 315 -27.33 4.76 -4.50
CA SER A 315 -27.10 5.92 -5.37
C SER A 315 -25.90 5.74 -6.32
N GLY A 316 -25.32 4.55 -6.38
CA GLY A 316 -24.17 4.24 -7.23
C GLY A 316 -22.85 4.85 -6.74
N ILE A 317 -22.73 5.17 -5.46
CA ILE A 317 -21.51 5.70 -4.84
C ILE A 317 -20.91 4.64 -3.94
N ILE A 318 -19.70 4.21 -4.28
CA ILE A 318 -19.01 3.12 -3.58
C ILE A 318 -17.97 3.70 -2.60
N ALA A 319 -18.26 3.60 -1.32
CA ALA A 319 -17.41 3.94 -0.20
C ALA A 319 -17.34 2.77 0.80
N SER A 320 -16.50 2.84 1.81
CA SER A 320 -16.39 1.78 2.83
C SER A 320 -16.99 2.22 4.16
N ALA A 321 -17.79 1.35 4.80
CA ALA A 321 -18.06 1.45 6.22
C ALA A 321 -16.85 0.94 7.03
N ARG A 322 -16.38 1.71 8.02
CA ARG A 322 -15.28 1.36 8.92
C ARG A 322 -15.54 1.92 10.32
N ASN A 323 -15.42 1.08 11.35
CA ASN A 323 -15.51 1.49 12.76
C ASN A 323 -16.75 2.38 13.06
N GLY A 324 -17.93 2.05 12.50
CA GLY A 324 -19.15 2.85 12.65
C GLY A 324 -19.18 4.15 11.84
N GLY A 325 -18.16 4.44 11.06
CA GLY A 325 -18.09 5.59 10.17
C GLY A 325 -18.02 5.21 8.70
N LEU A 326 -17.94 6.23 7.83
CA LEU A 326 -17.64 6.09 6.41
C LEU A 326 -16.21 6.48 6.11
N ARG A 327 -15.62 5.83 5.11
CA ARG A 327 -14.32 6.16 4.57
C ARG A 327 -14.41 6.27 3.05
N PHE A 328 -14.04 7.42 2.54
CA PHE A 328 -13.91 7.74 1.13
C PHE A 328 -12.43 7.84 0.76
N SER A 329 -12.11 7.64 -0.51
CA SER A 329 -10.74 7.79 -1.00
C SER A 329 -10.75 8.20 -2.46
N PHE A 330 -9.94 9.22 -2.79
CA PHE A 330 -9.85 9.85 -4.10
C PHE A 330 -8.56 9.47 -4.80
N HIS A 331 -8.65 9.09 -6.06
CA HIS A 331 -7.47 8.70 -6.84
C HIS A 331 -7.50 9.33 -8.24
N LEU A 332 -6.49 9.09 -9.03
CA LEU A 332 -6.25 9.67 -10.36
C LEU A 332 -7.43 9.55 -11.35
N TYR A 333 -8.35 8.62 -11.13
CA TYR A 333 -9.54 8.43 -11.96
C TYR A 333 -10.79 9.19 -11.47
N ASN A 334 -10.76 9.77 -10.27
CA ASN A 334 -11.87 10.58 -9.76
C ASN A 334 -11.80 12.02 -10.28
N ASP A 335 -12.93 12.72 -10.23
CA ASP A 335 -13.05 14.11 -10.64
C ASP A 335 -14.00 14.93 -9.73
N GLU A 336 -14.20 16.19 -10.06
CA GLU A 336 -15.12 17.08 -9.30
C GLU A 336 -16.58 16.59 -9.33
N THR A 337 -17.00 15.94 -10.41
CA THR A 337 -18.35 15.37 -10.52
C THR A 337 -18.58 14.26 -9.49
N ASP A 338 -17.55 13.43 -9.23
CA ASP A 338 -17.60 12.41 -8.19
C ASP A 338 -17.77 13.05 -6.80
N VAL A 339 -17.05 14.15 -6.53
CA VAL A 339 -17.16 14.91 -5.29
C VAL A 339 -18.57 15.48 -5.12
N GLU A 340 -19.13 16.13 -6.16
CA GLU A 340 -20.47 16.73 -6.15
C GLU A 340 -21.55 15.66 -5.90
N ARG A 341 -21.49 14.54 -6.61
CA ARG A 341 -22.42 13.42 -6.43
C ARG A 341 -22.37 12.87 -5.01
N ALA A 342 -21.19 12.68 -4.46
CA ALA A 342 -21.02 12.16 -3.11
C ALA A 342 -21.54 13.17 -2.06
N LEU A 343 -21.28 14.47 -2.22
CA LEU A 343 -21.81 15.51 -1.32
C LEU A 343 -23.34 15.61 -1.38
N THR A 344 -23.93 15.52 -2.57
CA THR A 344 -25.38 15.51 -2.75
C THR A 344 -26.01 14.35 -1.98
N ALA A 345 -25.52 13.13 -2.17
CA ALA A 345 -26.03 11.96 -1.47
C ALA A 345 -25.81 12.01 0.04
N MET A 346 -24.73 12.61 0.51
CA MET A 346 -24.48 12.84 1.94
C MET A 346 -25.44 13.90 2.51
N GLY A 347 -25.80 14.94 1.73
CA GLY A 347 -26.77 15.97 2.13
C GLY A 347 -28.19 15.42 2.29
N GLU A 348 -28.67 14.61 1.35
CA GLU A 348 -29.97 13.93 1.40
C GLU A 348 -30.09 12.99 2.62
N ASN A 349 -28.99 12.40 3.03
CA ASN A 349 -28.92 11.56 4.23
C ASN A 349 -29.32 12.33 5.51
N ARG A 350 -28.95 13.61 5.63
CA ARG A 350 -29.25 14.44 6.81
C ARG A 350 -30.65 15.02 6.82
N ALA A 351 -31.23 15.23 5.66
CA ALA A 351 -32.62 15.73 5.56
C ALA A 351 -33.67 14.66 5.93
N SER A 352 -33.26 13.39 6.00
CA SER A 352 -34.12 12.23 6.27
C SER A 352 -34.05 11.73 7.72
N VAL A 353 -33.23 12.36 8.57
CA VAL A 353 -33.07 12.12 10.01
C VAL A 353 -33.62 13.31 10.78
#